data_b5144ad284531c2ad482ac6083a4a1b8
#
_entry.id   b5144ad284531c2ad482ac6083a4a1b8
#
_cell.length_a   1.000
_cell.length_b   1.000
_cell.length_c   1.000
_cell.angle_alpha   90.00
_cell.angle_beta   90.00
_cell.angle_gamma   90.00
#
_symmetry.space_group_name_H-M   'P 1'
#
loop_
_entity.id
_entity.type
_entity.pdbx_description
1 polymer ?
#
loop_
_entity_poly.entity_id
_entity_poly.type
_entity_poly.pdbx_seq_one_letter_code
_entity_poly.pdbx_strand_id
1 'polypeptide(L)'
;MAKITIPYAVADFIEMRERGFYYVDKTDYISKLEEYKAPVFFRPRRFGKSLLVSTLACYYDRTKAHRFEELFGGTWIGSHPTKEHNQYMIIRYDFSKMVMANSIEGLAQNFNDLNCGPVDLMVEHNRD
;
A
#
# COMPACT_ATOMS: atom_id res chain seq x y z
N MET A 1 -20.30 -8.67 -23.12
CA MET A 1 -18.97 -8.95 -22.54
C MET A 1 -18.49 -7.74 -21.77
N ALA A 2 -18.09 -7.93 -20.54
CA ALA A 2 -17.45 -6.86 -19.79
C ALA A 2 -16.12 -6.50 -20.47
N LYS A 3 -15.95 -5.22 -20.81
CA LYS A 3 -14.72 -4.72 -21.44
C LYS A 3 -13.65 -4.66 -20.36
N ILE A 4 -12.68 -5.57 -20.41
CA ILE A 4 -11.52 -5.54 -19.51
C ILE A 4 -10.65 -4.34 -19.92
N THR A 5 -10.50 -3.39 -19.03
CA THR A 5 -9.67 -2.21 -19.26
C THR A 5 -8.29 -2.43 -18.63
N ILE A 6 -7.26 -2.30 -19.46
CA ILE A 6 -5.87 -2.37 -18.98
C ILE A 6 -5.52 -1.05 -18.31
N PRO A 7 -5.06 -1.05 -17.04
CA PRO A 7 -4.68 0.18 -16.36
C PRO A 7 -3.40 0.77 -16.96
N TYR A 8 -3.36 2.09 -17.07
CA TYR A 8 -2.14 2.82 -17.41
C TYR A 8 -1.70 3.68 -16.22
N ALA A 9 -0.49 3.44 -15.74
CA ALA A 9 0.13 4.19 -14.64
C ALA A 9 -0.69 4.22 -13.32
N VAL A 10 -1.54 3.22 -13.09
CA VAL A 10 -2.31 3.11 -11.85
C VAL A 10 -1.45 2.41 -10.79
N ALA A 11 -1.16 3.12 -9.71
CA ALA A 11 -0.36 2.62 -8.58
C ALA A 11 -1.17 2.48 -7.29
N ASP A 12 -2.45 2.82 -7.32
CA ASP A 12 -3.37 2.70 -6.19
C ASP A 12 -4.23 1.45 -6.35
N PHE A 13 -4.14 0.55 -5.36
CA PHE A 13 -4.91 -0.69 -5.35
C PHE A 13 -6.43 -0.45 -5.25
N ILE A 14 -6.85 0.55 -4.47
CA ILE A 14 -8.27 0.89 -4.33
C ILE A 14 -8.84 1.32 -5.69
N GLU A 15 -8.16 2.25 -6.36
CA GLU A 15 -8.56 2.69 -7.71
C GLU A 15 -8.61 1.52 -8.70
N MET A 16 -7.62 0.63 -8.63
CA MET A 16 -7.55 -0.57 -9.47
C MET A 16 -8.81 -1.43 -9.32
N ARG A 17 -9.27 -1.63 -8.10
CA ARG A 17 -10.43 -2.46 -7.79
C ARG A 17 -11.76 -1.75 -8.07
N GLU A 18 -11.87 -0.47 -7.69
CA GLU A 18 -13.11 0.30 -7.89
C GLU A 18 -13.46 0.51 -9.36
N ARG A 19 -12.46 0.74 -10.21
CA ARG A 19 -12.65 0.90 -11.65
C ARG A 19 -12.73 -0.41 -12.43
N GLY A 20 -12.55 -1.56 -11.76
CA GLY A 20 -12.57 -2.85 -12.40
C GLY A 20 -11.48 -3.04 -13.46
N PHE A 21 -10.30 -2.44 -13.25
CA PHE A 21 -9.15 -2.64 -14.12
C PHE A 21 -8.63 -4.07 -14.05
N TYR A 22 -7.96 -4.48 -15.12
CA TYR A 22 -7.28 -5.77 -15.14
C TYR A 22 -6.17 -5.80 -14.08
N TYR A 23 -6.30 -6.70 -13.12
CA TYR A 23 -5.36 -6.88 -12.03
C TYR A 23 -4.72 -8.28 -12.10
N VAL A 24 -3.41 -8.32 -12.20
CA VAL A 24 -2.66 -9.58 -12.10
C VAL A 24 -2.50 -9.95 -10.64
N ASP A 25 -3.21 -10.97 -10.21
CA ASP A 25 -3.21 -11.40 -8.81
C ASP A 25 -1.88 -12.09 -8.44
N LYS A 26 -1.16 -11.46 -7.53
CA LYS A 26 0.04 -11.99 -6.90
C LYS A 26 -0.07 -11.93 -5.37
N THR A 27 -1.29 -11.91 -4.85
CA THR A 27 -1.54 -11.77 -3.41
C THR A 27 -1.16 -13.02 -2.62
N ASP A 28 -0.90 -14.14 -3.27
CA ASP A 28 -0.35 -15.35 -2.64
C ASP A 28 1.02 -15.09 -1.98
N TYR A 29 1.78 -14.11 -2.50
CA TYR A 29 3.05 -13.71 -1.89
C TYR A 29 2.89 -12.98 -0.56
N ILE A 30 1.73 -12.45 -0.21
CA ILE A 30 1.50 -11.77 1.06
C ILE A 30 1.75 -12.72 2.24
N SER A 31 1.24 -13.93 2.17
CA SER A 31 1.47 -14.93 3.20
C SER A 31 2.96 -15.28 3.38
N LYS A 32 3.72 -15.28 2.30
CA LYS A 32 5.18 -15.50 2.33
C LYS A 32 5.94 -14.31 2.90
N LEU A 33 5.47 -13.09 2.65
CA LEU A 33 6.08 -11.88 3.20
C LEU A 33 5.95 -11.81 4.73
N GLU A 34 4.91 -12.39 5.31
CA GLU A 34 4.71 -12.43 6.76
C GLU A 34 5.77 -13.25 7.50
N GLU A 35 6.50 -14.12 6.79
CA GLU A 35 7.62 -14.87 7.37
C GLU A 35 8.84 -13.97 7.67
N TYR A 36 8.89 -12.77 7.12
CA TYR A 36 10.01 -11.84 7.25
C TYR A 36 9.64 -10.63 8.12
N LYS A 37 10.50 -10.29 9.08
CA LYS A 37 10.27 -9.14 9.97
C LYS A 37 10.37 -7.78 9.25
N ALA A 38 11.29 -7.68 8.30
CA ALA A 38 11.56 -6.44 7.56
C ALA A 38 11.93 -6.77 6.11
N PRO A 39 10.95 -7.13 5.28
CA PRO A 39 11.24 -7.47 3.89
C PRO A 39 11.69 -6.23 3.12
N VAL A 40 12.73 -6.41 2.31
CA VAL A 40 13.24 -5.39 1.38
C VAL A 40 12.97 -5.88 -0.04
N PHE A 41 12.35 -5.02 -0.84
CA PHE A 41 11.89 -5.40 -2.17
C PHE A 41 12.60 -4.57 -3.25
N PHE A 42 13.48 -5.22 -4.00
CA PHE A 42 14.21 -4.61 -5.11
C PHE A 42 13.63 -5.07 -6.44
N ARG A 43 13.16 -4.13 -7.23
CA ARG A 43 12.72 -4.36 -8.61
C ARG A 43 13.00 -3.11 -9.45
N PRO A 44 13.22 -3.26 -10.77
CA PRO A 44 13.30 -2.12 -11.68
C PRO A 44 12.05 -1.24 -11.64
N ARG A 45 12.15 -0.05 -12.22
CA ARG A 45 10.99 0.83 -12.40
C ARG A 45 9.89 0.14 -13.21
N ARG A 46 8.62 0.46 -12.91
CA ARG A 46 7.41 -0.05 -13.59
C ARG A 46 7.15 -1.55 -13.38
N PHE A 47 7.72 -2.16 -12.34
CA PHE A 47 7.42 -3.55 -11.94
C PHE A 47 6.32 -3.66 -10.87
N GLY A 48 5.53 -2.62 -10.68
CA GLY A 48 4.40 -2.64 -9.77
C GLY A 48 4.75 -2.52 -8.29
N LYS A 49 5.91 -1.99 -7.94
CA LYS A 49 6.31 -1.79 -6.53
C LYS A 49 5.33 -0.92 -5.75
N SER A 50 4.94 0.22 -6.32
CA SER A 50 3.99 1.14 -5.68
C SER A 50 2.61 0.52 -5.52
N LEU A 51 2.16 -0.25 -6.51
CA LEU A 51 0.92 -1.00 -6.43
C LEU A 51 0.99 -2.08 -5.34
N LEU A 52 2.11 -2.79 -5.23
CA LEU A 52 2.32 -3.78 -4.16
C LEU A 52 2.24 -3.13 -2.78
N VAL A 53 2.92 -1.99 -2.57
CA VAL A 53 2.86 -1.25 -1.31
C VAL A 53 1.43 -0.79 -1.00
N SER A 54 0.71 -0.29 -1.99
CA SER A 54 -0.70 0.09 -1.86
C SER A 54 -1.58 -1.11 -1.48
N THR A 55 -1.35 -2.26 -2.11
CA THR A 55 -2.07 -3.50 -1.81
C THR A 55 -1.82 -3.97 -0.38
N LEU A 56 -0.56 -3.98 0.07
CA LEU A 56 -0.20 -4.34 1.43
C LEU A 56 -0.80 -3.38 2.46
N ALA A 57 -0.78 -2.08 2.18
CA ALA A 57 -1.40 -1.08 3.04
C ALA A 57 -2.90 -1.35 3.21
N CYS A 58 -3.62 -1.61 2.12
CA CYS A 58 -5.04 -1.95 2.19
C CYS A 58 -5.31 -3.26 2.93
N TYR A 59 -4.42 -4.25 2.78
CA TYR A 59 -4.58 -5.56 3.41
C TYR A 59 -4.44 -5.52 4.92
N TYR A 60 -3.45 -4.77 5.42
CA TYR A 60 -3.15 -4.70 6.85
C TYR A 60 -3.86 -3.57 7.59
N ASP A 61 -4.40 -2.58 6.89
CA ASP A 61 -5.05 -1.42 7.51
C ASP A 61 -6.38 -1.77 8.17
N ARG A 62 -6.47 -1.58 9.47
CA ARG A 62 -7.69 -1.84 10.24
C ARG A 62 -8.88 -0.98 9.80
N THR A 63 -8.63 0.21 9.25
CA THR A 63 -9.70 1.09 8.76
C THR A 63 -10.37 0.58 7.49
N LYS A 64 -9.73 -0.36 6.78
CA LYS A 64 -10.23 -0.98 5.56
C LYS A 64 -10.93 -2.32 5.79
N ALA A 65 -11.08 -2.76 7.04
CA ALA A 65 -11.70 -4.04 7.36
C ALA A 65 -13.11 -4.20 6.77
N HIS A 66 -13.91 -3.14 6.78
CA HIS A 66 -15.26 -3.14 6.23
C HIS A 66 -15.32 -3.25 4.69
N ARG A 67 -14.22 -2.99 4.01
CA ARG A 67 -14.08 -3.08 2.54
C ARG A 67 -13.25 -4.28 2.09
N PHE A 68 -12.93 -5.18 3.01
CA PHE A 68 -12.04 -6.31 2.70
C PHE A 68 -12.54 -7.15 1.52
N GLU A 69 -13.80 -7.53 1.53
CA GLU A 69 -14.38 -8.33 0.44
C GLU A 69 -14.47 -7.55 -0.87
N GLU A 70 -14.76 -6.25 -0.81
CA GLU A 70 -14.79 -5.40 -2.00
C GLU A 70 -13.41 -5.31 -2.67
N LEU A 71 -12.36 -5.13 -1.85
CA LEU A 71 -11.01 -4.93 -2.35
C LEU A 71 -10.30 -6.24 -2.73
N PHE A 72 -10.47 -7.29 -1.93
CA PHE A 72 -9.76 -8.57 -2.09
C PHE A 72 -10.65 -9.70 -2.59
N GLY A 73 -11.92 -9.48 -2.81
CA GLY A 73 -12.81 -10.47 -3.40
C GLY A 73 -12.30 -10.95 -4.76
N GLY A 74 -12.26 -12.27 -4.98
CA GLY A 74 -11.72 -12.88 -6.19
C GLY A 74 -10.20 -12.96 -6.28
N THR A 75 -9.47 -12.50 -5.25
CA THR A 75 -8.02 -12.69 -5.16
C THR A 75 -7.68 -13.92 -4.32
N TRP A 76 -6.45 -14.43 -4.47
CA TRP A 76 -5.99 -15.59 -3.68
C TRP A 76 -6.05 -15.31 -2.18
N ILE A 77 -5.54 -14.15 -1.73
CA ILE A 77 -5.52 -13.78 -0.32
C ILE A 77 -6.93 -13.49 0.24
N GLY A 78 -7.84 -13.05 -0.61
CA GLY A 78 -9.24 -12.90 -0.23
C GLY A 78 -9.91 -14.22 0.14
N SER A 79 -9.50 -15.31 -0.51
CA SER A 79 -9.96 -16.67 -0.21
C SER A 79 -9.16 -17.35 0.91
N HIS A 80 -7.93 -16.89 1.16
CA HIS A 80 -7.00 -17.44 2.16
C HIS A 80 -6.44 -16.35 3.06
N PRO A 81 -7.30 -15.59 3.78
CA PRO A 81 -6.83 -14.49 4.61
C PRO A 81 -5.97 -14.99 5.76
N THR A 82 -4.91 -14.25 6.08
CA THR A 82 -4.08 -14.52 7.25
C THR A 82 -4.71 -13.91 8.50
N LYS A 83 -4.24 -14.29 9.68
CA LYS A 83 -4.71 -13.71 10.95
C LYS A 83 -4.35 -12.24 11.10
N GLU A 84 -3.36 -11.78 10.34
CA GLU A 84 -2.80 -10.42 10.42
C GLU A 84 -3.60 -9.39 9.59
N HIS A 85 -4.56 -9.83 8.76
CA HIS A 85 -5.30 -8.91 7.90
C HIS A 85 -6.12 -7.90 8.70
N ASN A 86 -6.06 -6.64 8.30
CA ASN A 86 -6.83 -5.53 8.90
C ASN A 86 -6.66 -5.38 10.43
N GLN A 87 -5.44 -5.64 10.94
CA GLN A 87 -5.13 -5.54 12.35
C GLN A 87 -4.27 -4.34 12.73
N TYR A 88 -3.71 -3.63 11.75
CA TYR A 88 -2.67 -2.65 11.99
C TYR A 88 -3.07 -1.24 11.60
N MET A 89 -2.46 -0.27 12.25
CA MET A 89 -2.40 1.12 11.79
C MET A 89 -1.22 1.27 10.84
N ILE A 90 -1.47 1.76 9.64
CA ILE A 90 -0.47 1.84 8.58
C ILE A 90 0.09 3.25 8.45
N ILE A 91 1.41 3.37 8.54
CA ILE A 91 2.14 4.58 8.20
C ILE A 91 2.92 4.32 6.92
N ARG A 92 2.72 5.15 5.93
CA ARG A 92 3.40 5.05 4.64
C ARG A 92 4.29 6.26 4.42
N TYR A 93 5.58 6.01 4.21
CA TYR A 93 6.56 7.03 3.89
C TYR A 93 6.94 6.99 2.41
N ASP A 94 6.98 8.15 1.79
CA ASP A 94 7.43 8.32 0.41
C ASP A 94 8.62 9.28 0.37
N PHE A 95 9.82 8.70 0.32
CA PHE A 95 11.06 9.48 0.32
C PHE A 95 11.34 10.18 -1.02
N SER A 96 10.61 9.87 -2.09
CA SER A 96 10.76 10.54 -3.38
C SER A 96 10.38 12.02 -3.31
N LYS A 97 9.59 12.41 -2.32
CA LYS A 97 9.16 13.78 -2.09
C LYS A 97 10.17 14.63 -1.30
N MET A 98 11.26 14.03 -0.83
CA MET A 98 12.32 14.75 -0.13
C MET A 98 13.02 15.72 -1.07
N VAL A 99 13.10 16.98 -0.66
CA VAL A 99 13.88 17.99 -1.36
C VAL A 99 15.34 17.86 -0.93
N MET A 100 16.25 17.78 -1.89
CA MET A 100 17.68 17.79 -1.62
C MET A 100 18.09 19.13 -1.01
N ALA A 101 18.63 19.11 0.19
CA ALA A 101 19.12 20.30 0.88
C ALA A 101 20.64 20.35 0.86
N ASN A 102 21.20 21.56 0.87
CA ASN A 102 22.65 21.78 0.86
C ASN A 102 23.31 21.51 2.21
N SER A 103 22.52 21.20 3.25
CA SER A 103 23.03 20.91 4.59
C SER A 103 22.31 19.70 5.19
N ILE A 104 22.98 19.02 6.11
CA ILE A 104 22.41 17.88 6.86
C ILE A 104 21.19 18.33 7.69
N GLU A 105 21.24 19.53 8.27
CA GLU A 105 20.15 20.11 9.06
C GLU A 105 18.90 20.37 8.22
N GLY A 106 19.07 20.94 7.02
CA GLY A 106 17.98 21.14 6.08
C GLY A 106 17.37 19.84 5.59
N LEU A 107 18.19 18.81 5.36
CA LEU A 107 17.73 17.47 4.98
C LEU A 107 16.93 16.82 6.11
N ALA A 108 17.41 16.94 7.34
CA ALA A 108 16.71 16.42 8.52
C ALA A 108 15.35 17.10 8.74
N GLN A 109 15.27 18.41 8.52
CA GLN A 109 14.01 19.16 8.61
C GLN A 109 13.03 18.75 7.51
N ASN A 110 13.47 18.61 6.27
CA ASN A 110 12.64 18.10 5.17
C ASN A 110 12.12 16.69 5.46
N PHE A 111 12.94 15.83 6.04
CA PHE A 111 12.53 14.49 6.45
C PHE A 111 11.45 14.55 7.54
N ASN A 112 11.62 15.40 8.55
CA ASN A 112 10.63 15.58 9.62
C ASN A 112 9.30 16.13 9.08
N ASP A 113 9.34 17.12 8.21
CA ASP A 113 8.16 17.72 7.60
C ASP A 113 7.37 16.68 6.77
N LEU A 114 8.06 15.81 6.04
CA LEU A 114 7.43 14.73 5.29
C LEU A 114 6.79 13.67 6.20
N ASN A 115 7.37 13.41 7.36
CA ASN A 115 6.87 12.40 8.30
C ASN A 115 5.64 12.89 9.08
N CYS A 116 5.50 14.18 9.33
CA CYS A 116 4.34 14.73 10.04
C CYS A 116 3.02 14.45 9.32
N GLY A 117 2.96 14.63 8.00
CA GLY A 117 1.75 14.39 7.22
C GLY A 117 1.21 12.95 7.32
N PRO A 118 2.02 11.91 7.07
CA PRO A 118 1.57 10.52 7.20
C PRO A 118 1.13 10.15 8.61
N VAL A 119 1.80 10.65 9.65
CA VAL A 119 1.43 10.40 11.04
C VAL A 119 0.10 11.07 11.38
N ASP A 120 -0.09 12.33 10.98
CA ASP A 120 -1.34 13.06 11.20
C ASP A 120 -2.53 12.38 10.51
N LEU A 121 -2.37 11.95 9.26
CA LEU A 121 -3.39 11.19 8.53
C LEU A 121 -3.73 9.86 9.22
N MET A 122 -2.72 9.15 9.72
CA MET A 122 -2.94 7.91 10.46
C MET A 122 -3.74 8.15 11.73
N VAL A 123 -3.40 9.17 12.50
CA VAL A 123 -4.13 9.54 13.72
C VAL A 123 -5.57 9.91 13.41
N GLU A 124 -5.79 10.72 12.38
CA GLU A 124 -7.13 11.13 11.95
C GLU A 124 -8.00 9.94 11.54
N HIS A 125 -7.48 9.05 10.68
CA HIS A 125 -8.21 7.87 10.21
C HIS A 125 -8.50 6.84 11.30
N ASN A 126 -7.70 6.79 12.37
CA ASN A 126 -7.85 5.84 13.46
C ASN A 126 -8.47 6.48 14.73
N ARG A 127 -8.92 7.71 14.63
CA ARG A 127 -9.63 8.40 15.70
C ARG A 127 -11.06 7.86 15.80
N ASP A 128 -11.42 7.28 16.92
CA ASP A 128 -12.79 6.84 17.24
C ASP A 128 -13.37 7.69 18.35
#